data_55cb19c845f1f5a44b12b5eebaef1cbe
#
_entry.id   55cb19c845f1f5a44b12b5eebaef1cbe
#
_cell.length_a   1.000
_cell.length_b   1.000
_cell.length_c   1.000
_cell.angle_alpha   90.00
_cell.angle_beta   90.00
_cell.angle_gamma   90.00
#
_symmetry.space_group_name_H-M   'P 1'
#
loop_
_entity.id
_entity.type
_entity.pdbx_description
1 polymer ?
#
loop_
_entity_poly.entity_id
_entity_poly.type
_entity_poly.pdbx_seq_one_letter_code
_entity_poly.pdbx_strand_id
1 'polypeptide(L)'
;MPIAATLGINGEANLQALLSLDYNGNAITFGNKIIAEMEKYGLKKEERPVTADSLKKYIDAKHTAEGTNYQPLNFGMVHPVSTHNYELRYWMAGSGIKPDEDTTIKPFPPPTMPQNLIAGNIDGYCVGEPWNTRIVEKNAGSALVTNYDIWNNNPEKVLQARADFIEKNPETTKAVMRAVLKAQMWLDESWENREEAIKYLAQDNYVKAPVDVLRKSMSGTFLYNPGVDSKNPMFNTFANYYAAYPFYSHGMWFITQMYRWGQLTTPVDMKATIEKVYRPDLFEGVAKEVGYQLPPSAWKKDGVDEYNKFIDGKVWDPNKAVDYIYDFKVTSPVVSKEDLMKVNNWKVDTKQPSYVCPYGPAGCADPKYVTKK
;
A
#
# COMPACT_ATOMS: atom_id res chain seq x y z
N MET A 1 -4.26 8.26 -6.10
CA MET A 1 -5.32 8.95 -6.89
C MET A 1 -5.10 10.48 -6.96
N PRO A 2 -5.01 11.27 -5.84
CA PRO A 2 -4.93 12.74 -5.97
C PRO A 2 -3.73 13.23 -6.80
N ILE A 3 -2.56 12.66 -6.59
CA ILE A 3 -1.35 12.99 -7.36
C ILE A 3 -1.56 12.74 -8.87
N ALA A 4 -2.06 11.55 -9.22
CA ALA A 4 -2.29 11.17 -10.60
C ALA A 4 -3.29 12.11 -11.30
N ALA A 5 -4.39 12.46 -10.62
CA ALA A 5 -5.37 13.41 -11.14
C ALA A 5 -4.79 14.82 -11.31
N THR A 6 -3.94 15.29 -10.37
CA THR A 6 -3.26 16.59 -10.46
C THR A 6 -2.23 16.62 -11.61
N LEU A 7 -1.65 15.46 -11.96
CA LEU A 7 -0.71 15.32 -13.06
C LEU A 7 -1.37 14.92 -14.40
N GLY A 8 -2.71 14.91 -14.45
CA GLY A 8 -3.46 14.62 -15.67
C GLY A 8 -3.50 13.13 -16.06
N ILE A 9 -3.05 12.22 -15.20
CA ILE A 9 -3.14 10.79 -15.45
C ILE A 9 -4.59 10.34 -15.18
N ASN A 10 -5.25 9.78 -16.21
CA ASN A 10 -6.66 9.35 -16.16
C ASN A 10 -7.66 10.47 -15.85
N GLY A 11 -7.41 11.66 -16.38
CA GLY A 11 -8.25 12.85 -16.24
C GLY A 11 -7.66 13.87 -15.27
N GLU A 12 -7.90 15.15 -15.53
CA GLU A 12 -7.37 16.25 -14.73
C GLU A 12 -8.37 16.65 -13.64
N ALA A 13 -7.91 16.70 -12.40
CA ALA A 13 -8.66 17.24 -11.28
C ALA A 13 -7.72 17.75 -10.18
N ASN A 14 -8.03 18.93 -9.65
CA ASN A 14 -7.27 19.50 -8.53
C ASN A 14 -7.79 18.88 -7.20
N LEU A 15 -7.22 17.72 -6.85
CA LEU A 15 -7.55 16.96 -5.64
C LEU A 15 -6.44 17.16 -4.59
N GLN A 16 -6.84 17.27 -3.32
CA GLN A 16 -5.92 17.38 -2.20
C GLN A 16 -6.14 16.23 -1.21
N ALA A 17 -5.04 15.65 -0.73
CA ALA A 17 -5.00 14.62 0.30
C ALA A 17 -4.91 15.28 1.67
N LEU A 18 -5.92 15.08 2.48
CA LEU A 18 -6.12 15.76 3.77
C LEU A 18 -5.52 14.98 4.94
N LEU A 19 -5.62 13.65 4.90
CA LEU A 19 -5.00 12.71 5.85
C LEU A 19 -4.85 11.34 5.21
N SER A 20 -3.96 10.50 5.76
CA SER A 20 -3.87 9.08 5.43
C SER A 20 -4.90 8.30 6.25
N LEU A 21 -5.56 7.29 5.65
CA LEU A 21 -6.60 6.52 6.34
C LEU A 21 -6.03 5.35 7.14
N ASP A 22 -4.93 4.78 6.66
CA ASP A 22 -4.32 3.60 7.26
C ASP A 22 -2.90 3.37 6.74
N TYR A 23 -2.18 2.53 7.46
CA TYR A 23 -1.02 1.81 6.96
C TYR A 23 -1.39 0.37 6.67
N ASN A 24 -0.78 -0.22 5.63
CA ASN A 24 -0.88 -1.62 5.25
C ASN A 24 -2.30 -2.01 4.77
N GLY A 25 -2.77 -3.23 5.07
CA GLY A 25 -4.15 -3.65 4.78
C GLY A 25 -4.37 -4.36 3.45
N ASN A 26 -3.32 -4.56 2.65
CA ASN A 26 -3.38 -5.29 1.37
C ASN A 26 -2.56 -6.58 1.43
N ALA A 27 -2.83 -7.50 0.48
CA ALA A 27 -2.01 -8.66 0.26
C ALA A 27 -1.99 -9.07 -1.22
N ILE A 28 -0.96 -9.81 -1.61
CA ILE A 28 -0.85 -10.49 -2.90
C ILE A 28 -1.25 -11.94 -2.72
N THR A 29 -2.31 -12.33 -3.40
CA THR A 29 -2.94 -13.66 -3.31
C THR A 29 -2.81 -14.38 -4.65
N PHE A 30 -2.49 -15.66 -4.58
CA PHE A 30 -2.34 -16.56 -5.75
C PHE A 30 -3.31 -17.72 -5.68
N GLY A 31 -3.75 -18.18 -6.85
CA GLY A 31 -4.51 -19.43 -6.97
C GLY A 31 -3.64 -20.67 -6.75
N ASN A 32 -4.26 -21.75 -6.26
CA ASN A 32 -3.55 -23.01 -5.95
C ASN A 32 -2.73 -23.55 -7.11
N LYS A 33 -3.19 -23.38 -8.36
CA LYS A 33 -2.46 -23.84 -9.55
C LYS A 33 -1.08 -23.20 -9.63
N ILE A 34 -1.00 -21.89 -9.46
CA ILE A 34 0.28 -21.16 -9.55
C ILE A 34 1.15 -21.43 -8.34
N ILE A 35 0.55 -21.54 -7.15
CA ILE A 35 1.26 -21.93 -5.92
C ILE A 35 1.95 -23.28 -6.11
N ALA A 36 1.25 -24.29 -6.63
CA ALA A 36 1.82 -25.61 -6.90
C ALA A 36 2.97 -25.58 -7.92
N GLU A 37 2.91 -24.69 -8.91
CA GLU A 37 4.03 -24.48 -9.81
C GLU A 37 5.21 -23.81 -9.09
N MET A 38 4.96 -22.73 -8.32
CA MET A 38 6.01 -22.03 -7.58
C MET A 38 6.70 -22.94 -6.54
N GLU A 39 5.99 -23.88 -5.92
CA GLU A 39 6.54 -24.87 -4.98
C GLU A 39 7.61 -25.75 -5.64
N LYS A 40 7.45 -26.11 -6.92
CA LYS A 40 8.48 -26.84 -7.70
C LYS A 40 9.77 -26.02 -7.87
N TYR A 41 9.68 -24.70 -7.77
CA TYR A 41 10.80 -23.76 -7.88
C TYR A 41 11.24 -23.17 -6.54
N GLY A 42 10.85 -23.82 -5.44
CA GLY A 42 11.35 -23.52 -4.11
C GLY A 42 10.54 -22.51 -3.31
N LEU A 43 9.27 -22.28 -3.67
CA LEU A 43 8.37 -21.53 -2.80
C LEU A 43 8.23 -22.23 -1.45
N LYS A 44 8.45 -21.48 -0.39
CA LYS A 44 8.19 -21.86 0.99
C LYS A 44 7.15 -20.92 1.56
N LYS A 45 5.89 -21.23 1.35
CA LYS A 45 4.76 -20.37 1.69
C LYS A 45 4.54 -20.14 3.19
N GLU A 46 5.26 -20.88 4.04
CA GLU A 46 5.24 -20.73 5.50
C GLU A 46 6.35 -19.78 6.01
N GLU A 47 7.38 -19.51 5.21
CA GLU A 47 8.47 -18.58 5.54
C GLU A 47 8.08 -17.15 5.15
N ARG A 48 8.33 -16.18 6.04
CA ARG A 48 8.03 -14.75 5.81
C ARG A 48 9.30 -13.89 5.90
N PRO A 49 9.41 -12.86 5.09
CA PRO A 49 8.55 -12.51 3.94
C PRO A 49 8.80 -13.40 2.73
N VAL A 50 7.77 -13.64 1.91
CA VAL A 50 7.90 -14.34 0.62
C VAL A 50 8.34 -13.37 -0.47
N THR A 51 9.50 -13.62 -1.09
CA THR A 51 9.95 -12.89 -2.29
C THR A 51 9.34 -13.48 -3.57
N ALA A 52 9.44 -12.75 -4.70
CA ALA A 52 8.97 -13.25 -5.99
C ALA A 52 9.95 -14.22 -6.70
N ASP A 53 11.01 -14.70 -6.03
CA ASP A 53 12.06 -15.50 -6.65
C ASP A 53 11.56 -16.83 -7.24
N SER A 54 10.66 -17.51 -6.54
CA SER A 54 10.07 -18.76 -7.04
C SER A 54 9.15 -18.50 -8.24
N LEU A 55 8.39 -17.39 -8.23
CA LEU A 55 7.60 -16.95 -9.38
C LEU A 55 8.49 -16.62 -10.58
N LYS A 56 9.62 -15.92 -10.36
CA LYS A 56 10.58 -15.61 -11.42
C LYS A 56 11.12 -16.88 -12.08
N LYS A 57 11.56 -17.84 -11.26
CA LYS A 57 12.06 -19.13 -11.78
C LYS A 57 10.99 -19.89 -12.57
N TYR A 58 9.75 -19.88 -12.10
CA TYR A 58 8.64 -20.49 -12.83
C TYR A 58 8.39 -19.78 -14.17
N ILE A 59 8.37 -18.45 -14.20
CA ILE A 59 8.22 -17.66 -15.42
C ILE A 59 9.36 -17.97 -16.41
N ASP A 60 10.61 -18.02 -15.95
CA ASP A 60 11.77 -18.33 -16.81
C ASP A 60 11.68 -19.73 -17.42
N ALA A 61 11.26 -20.71 -16.63
CA ALA A 61 11.04 -22.07 -17.12
C ALA A 61 9.91 -22.12 -18.15
N LYS A 62 8.84 -21.36 -17.92
CA LYS A 62 7.72 -21.23 -18.85
C LYS A 62 8.13 -20.56 -20.16
N HIS A 63 8.93 -19.48 -20.09
CA HIS A 63 9.53 -18.85 -21.29
C HIS A 63 10.39 -19.83 -22.08
N THR A 64 11.21 -20.63 -21.39
CA THR A 64 12.06 -21.64 -22.03
C THR A 64 11.24 -22.73 -22.71
N ALA A 65 10.17 -23.19 -22.09
CA ALA A 65 9.32 -24.24 -22.60
C ALA A 65 8.41 -23.82 -23.77
N GLU A 66 7.87 -22.62 -23.70
CA GLU A 66 6.86 -22.10 -24.65
C GLU A 66 7.49 -21.25 -25.78
N GLY A 67 8.67 -20.69 -25.57
CA GLY A 67 9.38 -19.88 -26.56
C GLY A 67 8.53 -18.71 -27.04
N THR A 68 8.35 -18.60 -28.35
CA THR A 68 7.52 -17.54 -28.99
C THR A 68 6.03 -17.67 -28.68
N ASN A 69 5.57 -18.80 -28.14
CA ASN A 69 4.18 -19.03 -27.74
C ASN A 69 3.91 -18.71 -26.26
N TYR A 70 4.87 -18.09 -25.57
CA TYR A 70 4.74 -17.76 -24.17
C TYR A 70 3.44 -17.00 -23.89
N GLN A 71 2.69 -17.48 -22.91
CA GLN A 71 1.47 -16.84 -22.44
C GLN A 71 1.73 -16.23 -21.08
N PRO A 72 1.69 -14.88 -20.96
CA PRO A 72 1.89 -14.18 -19.68
C PRO A 72 0.91 -14.61 -18.60
N LEU A 73 1.36 -14.67 -17.37
CA LEU A 73 0.47 -14.83 -16.21
C LEU A 73 -0.40 -13.58 -16.04
N ASN A 74 -1.65 -13.78 -15.67
CA ASN A 74 -2.64 -12.72 -15.54
C ASN A 74 -2.82 -12.32 -14.07
N PHE A 75 -2.69 -11.03 -13.76
CA PHE A 75 -2.87 -10.49 -12.42
C PHE A 75 -3.95 -9.43 -12.36
N GLY A 76 -4.69 -9.44 -11.23
CA GLY A 76 -5.65 -8.39 -10.90
C GLY A 76 -5.04 -7.31 -10.01
N MET A 77 -5.39 -6.06 -10.25
CA MET A 77 -5.17 -4.92 -9.34
C MET A 77 -6.40 -4.04 -9.32
N VAL A 78 -6.49 -3.10 -8.36
CA VAL A 78 -7.70 -2.28 -8.21
C VAL A 78 -7.76 -1.15 -9.24
N HIS A 79 -6.63 -0.45 -9.43
CA HIS A 79 -6.53 0.67 -10.35
C HIS A 79 -5.07 0.91 -10.78
N PRO A 80 -4.79 1.34 -12.03
CA PRO A 80 -3.42 1.55 -12.52
C PRO A 80 -2.54 2.49 -11.68
N VAL A 81 -3.12 3.46 -10.97
CA VAL A 81 -2.42 4.37 -10.07
C VAL A 81 -2.72 4.09 -8.59
N SER A 82 -2.98 2.84 -8.24
CA SER A 82 -3.22 2.39 -6.86
C SER A 82 -1.96 1.84 -6.20
N THR A 83 -1.93 1.85 -4.88
CA THR A 83 -0.95 1.15 -4.06
C THR A 83 -0.84 -0.31 -4.46
N HIS A 84 -1.98 -0.99 -4.67
CA HIS A 84 -2.05 -2.39 -5.12
C HIS A 84 -1.22 -2.66 -6.39
N ASN A 85 -1.30 -1.78 -7.39
CA ASN A 85 -0.52 -1.92 -8.62
C ASN A 85 0.98 -1.70 -8.38
N TYR A 86 1.32 -0.64 -7.64
CA TYR A 86 2.73 -0.31 -7.43
C TYR A 86 3.45 -1.32 -6.54
N GLU A 87 2.80 -1.84 -5.51
CA GLU A 87 3.37 -2.85 -4.62
C GLU A 87 3.51 -4.21 -5.29
N LEU A 88 2.51 -4.62 -6.09
CA LEU A 88 2.61 -5.83 -6.91
C LEU A 88 3.80 -5.74 -7.87
N ARG A 89 3.95 -4.61 -8.58
CA ARG A 89 5.07 -4.36 -9.47
C ARG A 89 6.42 -4.30 -8.74
N TYR A 90 6.44 -3.64 -7.58
CA TYR A 90 7.64 -3.54 -6.74
C TYR A 90 8.12 -4.91 -6.29
N TRP A 91 7.22 -5.74 -5.77
CA TRP A 91 7.50 -7.10 -5.33
C TRP A 91 8.03 -7.98 -6.48
N MET A 92 7.40 -7.93 -7.65
CA MET A 92 7.83 -8.64 -8.86
C MET A 92 9.21 -8.17 -9.33
N ALA A 93 9.41 -6.87 -9.47
CA ALA A 93 10.65 -6.29 -9.98
C ALA A 93 11.84 -6.50 -9.03
N GLY A 94 11.61 -6.59 -7.73
CA GLY A 94 12.62 -6.94 -6.73
C GLY A 94 13.32 -8.27 -7.01
N SER A 95 12.60 -9.23 -7.59
CA SER A 95 13.13 -10.53 -8.04
C SER A 95 13.50 -10.56 -9.54
N GLY A 96 13.37 -9.43 -10.25
CA GLY A 96 13.75 -9.34 -11.66
C GLY A 96 12.66 -9.76 -12.66
N ILE A 97 11.39 -9.89 -12.23
CA ILE A 97 10.26 -10.07 -13.13
C ILE A 97 9.94 -8.72 -13.77
N LYS A 98 9.73 -8.72 -15.07
CA LYS A 98 9.31 -7.54 -15.85
C LYS A 98 7.77 -7.49 -15.90
N PRO A 99 7.09 -6.64 -15.11
CA PRO A 99 5.64 -6.73 -14.95
C PRO A 99 4.84 -6.59 -16.24
N ASP A 100 5.34 -5.81 -17.21
CA ASP A 100 4.63 -5.53 -18.47
C ASP A 100 5.04 -6.47 -19.63
N GLU A 101 6.12 -7.27 -19.47
CA GLU A 101 6.57 -8.24 -20.46
C GLU A 101 6.26 -9.68 -20.02
N ASP A 102 6.56 -10.01 -18.76
CA ASP A 102 6.42 -11.34 -18.19
C ASP A 102 5.01 -11.63 -17.69
N THR A 103 4.21 -10.57 -17.45
CA THR A 103 2.85 -10.68 -16.90
C THR A 103 1.88 -9.72 -17.59
N THR A 104 0.59 -9.95 -17.36
CA THR A 104 -0.47 -9.00 -17.72
C THR A 104 -1.17 -8.56 -16.44
N ILE A 105 -1.15 -7.27 -16.12
CA ILE A 105 -1.80 -6.72 -14.93
C ILE A 105 -2.99 -5.85 -15.35
N LYS A 106 -4.21 -6.22 -14.90
CA LYS A 106 -5.46 -5.55 -15.29
C LYS A 106 -6.27 -5.09 -14.07
N PRO A 107 -7.05 -3.99 -14.22
CA PRO A 107 -7.93 -3.52 -13.17
C PRO A 107 -9.18 -4.40 -13.02
N PHE A 108 -9.53 -4.74 -11.78
CA PHE A 108 -10.77 -5.42 -11.42
C PHE A 108 -11.40 -4.74 -10.19
N PRO A 109 -12.74 -4.66 -10.12
CA PRO A 109 -13.41 -4.31 -8.87
C PRO A 109 -13.06 -5.34 -7.78
N PRO A 110 -12.66 -4.92 -6.57
CA PRO A 110 -12.24 -5.82 -5.51
C PRO A 110 -13.19 -7.00 -5.23
N PRO A 111 -14.53 -6.81 -5.17
CA PRO A 111 -15.46 -7.91 -4.92
C PRO A 111 -15.47 -9.00 -6.00
N THR A 112 -15.00 -8.71 -7.21
CA THR A 112 -15.00 -9.66 -8.35
C THR A 112 -13.71 -10.47 -8.44
N MET A 113 -12.61 -10.04 -7.80
CA MET A 113 -11.31 -10.70 -7.88
C MET A 113 -11.34 -12.17 -7.40
N PRO A 114 -11.99 -12.51 -6.27
CA PRO A 114 -12.08 -13.89 -5.83
C PRO A 114 -12.71 -14.82 -6.86
N GLN A 115 -13.78 -14.39 -7.50
CA GLN A 115 -14.46 -15.21 -8.51
C GLN A 115 -13.63 -15.36 -9.78
N ASN A 116 -12.93 -14.30 -10.22
CA ASN A 116 -12.04 -14.36 -11.37
C ASN A 116 -10.86 -15.30 -11.14
N LEU A 117 -10.32 -15.35 -9.90
CA LEU A 117 -9.26 -16.29 -9.53
C LEU A 117 -9.78 -17.74 -9.59
N ILE A 118 -10.94 -18.03 -9.01
CA ILE A 118 -11.57 -19.36 -9.02
C ILE A 118 -11.88 -19.80 -10.45
N ALA A 119 -12.34 -18.90 -11.31
CA ALA A 119 -12.63 -19.19 -12.72
C ALA A 119 -11.36 -19.35 -13.58
N GLY A 120 -10.17 -19.03 -13.06
CA GLY A 120 -8.91 -19.10 -13.81
C GLY A 120 -8.71 -17.95 -14.81
N ASN A 121 -9.49 -16.86 -14.69
CA ASN A 121 -9.32 -15.65 -15.51
C ASN A 121 -8.10 -14.84 -15.09
N ILE A 122 -7.69 -14.97 -13.84
CA ILE A 122 -6.46 -14.41 -13.28
C ILE A 122 -5.73 -15.46 -12.44
N ASP A 123 -4.41 -15.37 -12.38
CA ASP A 123 -3.52 -16.29 -11.67
C ASP A 123 -3.25 -15.82 -10.23
N GLY A 124 -3.37 -14.52 -10.00
CA GLY A 124 -3.21 -13.86 -8.71
C GLY A 124 -3.70 -12.42 -8.75
N TYR A 125 -3.67 -11.75 -7.62
CA TYR A 125 -4.07 -10.34 -7.51
C TYR A 125 -3.46 -9.68 -6.29
N CYS A 126 -3.40 -8.33 -6.30
CA CYS A 126 -3.16 -7.51 -5.13
C CYS A 126 -4.41 -6.70 -4.79
N VAL A 127 -4.90 -6.84 -3.56
CA VAL A 127 -6.15 -6.20 -3.11
C VAL A 127 -6.17 -6.05 -1.59
N GLY A 128 -7.01 -5.12 -1.09
CA GLY A 128 -7.33 -4.99 0.34
C GLY A 128 -8.23 -6.11 0.85
N GLU A 129 -8.35 -6.22 2.18
CA GLU A 129 -9.28 -7.14 2.81
C GLU A 129 -10.75 -6.66 2.65
N PRO A 130 -11.70 -7.61 2.66
CA PRO A 130 -11.61 -9.05 3.02
C PRO A 130 -11.44 -10.01 1.83
N TRP A 131 -11.02 -9.53 0.69
CA TRP A 131 -11.04 -10.30 -0.57
C TRP A 131 -9.96 -11.38 -0.63
N ASN A 132 -8.83 -11.22 0.08
CA ASN A 132 -7.81 -12.24 0.22
C ASN A 132 -8.30 -13.36 1.15
N THR A 133 -8.78 -13.03 2.34
CA THR A 133 -9.35 -13.98 3.29
C THR A 133 -10.43 -14.86 2.65
N ARG A 134 -11.31 -14.29 1.82
CA ARG A 134 -12.38 -15.06 1.13
C ARG A 134 -11.88 -16.17 0.23
N ILE A 135 -10.73 -16.00 -0.43
CA ILE A 135 -10.14 -17.05 -1.26
C ILE A 135 -9.47 -18.12 -0.43
N VAL A 136 -8.75 -17.70 0.61
CA VAL A 136 -8.04 -18.61 1.50
C VAL A 136 -9.03 -19.52 2.25
N GLU A 137 -10.14 -18.98 2.78
CA GLU A 137 -11.20 -19.76 3.44
C GLU A 137 -11.88 -20.77 2.50
N LYS A 138 -11.93 -20.46 1.20
CA LYS A 138 -12.47 -21.39 0.19
C LYS A 138 -11.45 -22.46 -0.26
N ASN A 139 -10.26 -22.50 0.32
CA ASN A 139 -9.16 -23.36 -0.11
C ASN A 139 -8.83 -23.21 -1.61
N ALA A 140 -9.07 -22.05 -2.21
CA ALA A 140 -8.85 -21.79 -3.62
C ALA A 140 -7.51 -21.10 -3.91
N GLY A 141 -6.79 -20.67 -2.88
CA GLY A 141 -5.51 -20.01 -2.96
C GLY A 141 -4.92 -19.66 -1.60
N SER A 142 -3.79 -18.98 -1.61
CA SER A 142 -3.11 -18.44 -0.42
C SER A 142 -2.67 -17.00 -0.64
N ALA A 143 -2.70 -16.19 0.41
CA ALA A 143 -2.10 -14.86 0.44
C ALA A 143 -0.59 -15.03 0.74
N LEU A 144 0.26 -14.89 -0.27
CA LEU A 144 1.68 -15.20 -0.12
C LEU A 144 2.44 -14.11 0.62
N VAL A 145 2.10 -12.84 0.40
CA VAL A 145 2.81 -11.70 0.99
C VAL A 145 1.82 -10.57 1.25
N THR A 146 1.93 -9.94 2.42
CA THR A 146 1.19 -8.72 2.71
C THR A 146 1.99 -7.50 2.26
N ASN A 147 1.33 -6.37 2.06
CA ASN A 147 2.07 -5.13 1.77
C ASN A 147 2.91 -4.66 2.97
N TYR A 148 2.54 -5.03 4.21
CA TYR A 148 3.43 -4.87 5.37
C TYR A 148 4.77 -5.62 5.17
N ASP A 149 4.75 -6.83 4.59
CA ASP A 149 5.97 -7.57 4.29
C ASP A 149 6.80 -6.90 3.19
N ILE A 150 6.15 -6.21 2.24
CA ILE A 150 6.82 -5.52 1.12
C ILE A 150 7.46 -4.20 1.57
N TRP A 151 6.72 -3.42 2.33
CA TRP A 151 7.14 -2.15 2.92
C TRP A 151 6.42 -1.94 4.25
N ASN A 152 7.13 -2.15 5.36
CA ASN A 152 6.53 -2.00 6.68
C ASN A 152 5.96 -0.60 6.86
N ASN A 153 4.70 -0.51 7.31
CA ASN A 153 4.00 0.75 7.52
C ASN A 153 3.90 1.62 6.26
N ASN A 154 3.67 0.98 5.13
CA ASN A 154 3.39 1.69 3.88
C ASN A 154 2.04 2.43 3.96
N PRO A 155 1.95 3.63 3.36
CA PRO A 155 0.68 4.36 3.28
C PRO A 155 -0.27 3.67 2.30
N GLU A 156 -1.56 3.68 2.62
CA GLU A 156 -2.55 3.09 1.73
C GLU A 156 -3.53 4.15 1.22
N LYS A 157 -4.71 4.29 1.78
CA LYS A 157 -5.73 5.24 1.31
C LYS A 157 -5.56 6.62 1.92
N VAL A 158 -6.14 7.62 1.27
CA VAL A 158 -6.21 8.99 1.79
C VAL A 158 -7.66 9.51 1.77
N LEU A 159 -8.00 10.32 2.76
CA LEU A 159 -9.15 11.21 2.66
C LEU A 159 -8.76 12.35 1.71
N GLN A 160 -9.53 12.51 0.63
CA GLN A 160 -9.28 13.53 -0.38
C GLN A 160 -10.52 14.36 -0.67
N ALA A 161 -10.31 15.59 -1.07
CA ALA A 161 -11.36 16.46 -1.57
C ALA A 161 -10.83 17.36 -2.70
N ARG A 162 -11.74 17.96 -3.44
CA ARG A 162 -11.40 18.98 -4.45
C ARG A 162 -10.90 20.25 -3.74
N ALA A 163 -9.88 20.88 -4.29
CA ALA A 163 -9.33 22.12 -3.72
C ALA A 163 -10.38 23.23 -3.57
N ASP A 164 -11.24 23.41 -4.58
CA ASP A 164 -12.31 24.40 -4.55
C ASP A 164 -13.39 24.11 -3.48
N PHE A 165 -13.64 22.81 -3.18
CA PHE A 165 -14.53 22.44 -2.07
C PHE A 165 -13.90 22.79 -0.72
N ILE A 166 -12.62 22.50 -0.53
CA ILE A 166 -11.88 22.80 0.70
C ILE A 166 -11.90 24.31 0.99
N GLU A 167 -11.61 25.11 -0.03
CA GLU A 167 -11.61 26.58 0.06
C GLU A 167 -13.00 27.15 0.42
N LYS A 168 -14.06 26.62 -0.21
CA LYS A 168 -15.42 27.09 0.02
C LYS A 168 -16.05 26.57 1.31
N ASN A 169 -15.56 25.43 1.83
CA ASN A 169 -16.16 24.73 2.97
C ASN A 169 -15.10 24.33 4.03
N PRO A 170 -14.29 25.28 4.55
CA PRO A 170 -13.18 24.95 5.43
C PRO A 170 -13.64 24.29 6.74
N GLU A 171 -14.74 24.74 7.33
CA GLU A 171 -15.24 24.17 8.60
C GLU A 171 -15.84 22.76 8.40
N THR A 172 -16.54 22.52 7.30
CA THR A 172 -17.01 21.17 6.95
C THR A 172 -15.81 20.23 6.72
N THR A 173 -14.79 20.68 6.01
CA THR A 173 -13.56 19.91 5.76
C THR A 173 -12.89 19.52 7.08
N LYS A 174 -12.69 20.47 8.00
CA LYS A 174 -12.12 20.19 9.33
C LYS A 174 -13.00 19.25 10.16
N ALA A 175 -14.32 19.42 10.11
CA ALA A 175 -15.24 18.56 10.84
C ALA A 175 -15.18 17.11 10.39
N VAL A 176 -15.11 16.87 9.07
CA VAL A 176 -14.93 15.53 8.50
C VAL A 176 -13.57 14.95 8.89
N MET A 177 -12.49 15.72 8.73
CA MET A 177 -11.14 15.29 9.14
C MET A 177 -11.10 14.90 10.63
N ARG A 178 -11.71 15.71 11.49
CA ARG A 178 -11.78 15.45 12.94
C ARG A 178 -12.53 14.16 13.24
N ALA A 179 -13.64 13.91 12.57
CA ALA A 179 -14.44 12.69 12.77
C ALA A 179 -13.65 11.45 12.36
N VAL A 180 -13.01 11.49 11.18
CA VAL A 180 -12.18 10.38 10.67
C VAL A 180 -10.99 10.13 11.60
N LEU A 181 -10.26 11.16 11.99
CA LEU A 181 -9.08 11.02 12.84
C LEU A 181 -9.42 10.45 14.23
N LYS A 182 -10.55 10.88 14.82
CA LYS A 182 -11.04 10.28 16.06
C LYS A 182 -11.40 8.81 15.91
N ALA A 183 -12.01 8.42 14.80
CA ALA A 183 -12.31 7.02 14.52
C ALA A 183 -11.03 6.18 14.35
N GLN A 184 -10.00 6.71 13.69
CA GLN A 184 -8.70 6.05 13.56
C GLN A 184 -8.03 5.83 14.93
N MET A 185 -8.02 6.85 15.80
CA MET A 185 -7.49 6.75 17.16
C MET A 185 -8.28 5.71 17.97
N TRP A 186 -9.61 5.71 17.89
CA TRP A 186 -10.47 4.74 18.54
C TRP A 186 -10.22 3.30 18.08
N LEU A 187 -9.98 3.09 16.78
CA LEU A 187 -9.64 1.76 16.23
C LEU A 187 -8.32 1.21 16.79
N ASP A 188 -7.35 2.05 17.07
CA ASP A 188 -6.05 1.61 17.61
C ASP A 188 -6.01 1.59 19.15
N GLU A 189 -7.05 2.09 19.83
CA GLU A 189 -7.14 2.11 21.28
C GLU A 189 -7.20 0.69 21.86
N SER A 190 -7.99 -0.20 21.25
CA SER A 190 -8.13 -1.58 21.73
C SER A 190 -8.61 -2.56 20.65
N TRP A 191 -8.35 -3.84 20.88
CA TRP A 191 -8.91 -4.91 20.04
C TRP A 191 -10.43 -5.03 20.17
N GLU A 192 -11.01 -4.66 21.32
CA GLU A 192 -12.44 -4.60 21.55
C GLU A 192 -13.11 -3.57 20.66
N ASN A 193 -12.50 -2.40 20.47
CA ASN A 193 -12.98 -1.38 19.54
C ASN A 193 -12.97 -1.88 18.10
N ARG A 194 -11.96 -2.66 17.72
CA ARG A 194 -11.92 -3.29 16.38
C ARG A 194 -13.00 -4.36 16.23
N GLU A 195 -13.29 -5.17 17.26
CA GLU A 195 -14.40 -6.11 17.24
C GLU A 195 -15.76 -5.41 17.12
N GLU A 196 -15.91 -4.23 17.71
CA GLU A 196 -17.11 -3.41 17.51
C GLU A 196 -17.20 -2.87 16.09
N ALA A 197 -16.10 -2.35 15.54
CA ALA A 197 -16.03 -1.88 14.16
C ALA A 197 -16.38 -2.98 13.14
N ILE A 198 -15.95 -4.22 13.37
CA ILE A 198 -16.30 -5.38 12.54
C ILE A 198 -17.82 -5.55 12.41
N LYS A 199 -18.57 -5.32 13.48
CA LYS A 199 -20.04 -5.42 13.47
C LYS A 199 -20.69 -4.36 12.58
N TYR A 200 -20.12 -3.15 12.54
CA TYR A 200 -20.57 -2.11 11.60
C TYR A 200 -20.22 -2.48 10.17
N LEU A 201 -18.97 -2.89 9.91
CA LEU A 201 -18.48 -3.23 8.57
C LEU A 201 -19.24 -4.43 7.96
N ALA A 202 -19.74 -5.36 8.78
CA ALA A 202 -20.51 -6.50 8.31
C ALA A 202 -21.90 -6.16 7.76
N GLN A 203 -22.44 -4.97 8.08
CA GLN A 203 -23.77 -4.56 7.65
C GLN A 203 -23.85 -4.34 6.13
N ASP A 204 -25.05 -4.47 5.58
CA ASP A 204 -25.35 -4.44 4.14
C ASP A 204 -24.93 -3.14 3.43
N ASN A 205 -24.99 -2.03 4.14
CA ASN A 205 -24.64 -0.69 3.63
C ASN A 205 -23.14 -0.33 3.78
N TYR A 206 -22.32 -1.27 4.27
CA TYR A 206 -20.87 -1.12 4.37
C TYR A 206 -20.14 -2.17 3.52
N VAL A 207 -19.22 -2.94 4.11
CA VAL A 207 -18.42 -3.94 3.36
C VAL A 207 -19.25 -5.16 2.99
N LYS A 208 -20.29 -5.48 3.78
CA LYS A 208 -21.18 -6.63 3.55
C LYS A 208 -20.40 -7.96 3.45
N ALA A 209 -19.49 -8.17 4.40
CA ALA A 209 -18.76 -9.42 4.53
C ALA A 209 -19.09 -10.08 5.88
N PRO A 210 -19.04 -11.43 5.98
CA PRO A 210 -19.24 -12.12 7.25
C PRO A 210 -18.28 -11.63 8.34
N VAL A 211 -18.77 -11.54 9.57
CA VAL A 211 -18.00 -11.10 10.74
C VAL A 211 -16.70 -11.89 10.88
N ASP A 212 -16.76 -13.24 10.72
CA ASP A 212 -15.59 -14.10 10.87
C ASP A 212 -14.53 -13.84 9.80
N VAL A 213 -14.93 -13.48 8.57
CA VAL A 213 -14.02 -13.09 7.50
C VAL A 213 -13.33 -11.77 7.83
N LEU A 214 -14.10 -10.76 8.27
CA LEU A 214 -13.55 -9.45 8.64
C LEU A 214 -12.61 -9.55 9.85
N ARG A 215 -12.91 -10.42 10.79
CA ARG A 215 -12.09 -10.63 12.00
C ARG A 215 -10.68 -11.07 11.66
N LYS A 216 -10.47 -11.87 10.60
CA LYS A 216 -9.17 -12.42 10.22
C LYS A 216 -8.09 -11.36 9.96
N SER A 217 -8.49 -10.14 9.59
CA SER A 217 -7.56 -9.04 9.30
C SER A 217 -7.66 -7.86 10.28
N MET A 218 -8.75 -7.79 11.06
CA MET A 218 -8.99 -6.65 11.95
C MET A 218 -8.56 -6.89 13.40
N SER A 219 -8.38 -8.15 13.84
CA SER A 219 -8.11 -8.51 15.23
C SER A 219 -6.66 -8.92 15.52
N GLY A 220 -5.70 -8.41 14.76
CA GLY A 220 -4.27 -8.68 14.97
C GLY A 220 -3.79 -10.02 14.42
N THR A 221 -4.58 -10.62 13.54
CA THR A 221 -4.24 -11.84 12.81
C THR A 221 -4.34 -11.62 11.30
N PHE A 222 -3.86 -12.57 10.53
CA PHE A 222 -4.06 -12.61 9.09
C PHE A 222 -4.07 -14.07 8.60
N LEU A 223 -4.97 -14.38 7.67
CA LEU A 223 -5.11 -15.72 7.10
C LEU A 223 -4.26 -15.84 5.83
N TYR A 224 -3.01 -16.28 5.97
CA TYR A 224 -2.12 -16.49 4.82
C TYR A 224 -2.46 -17.79 4.07
N ASN A 225 -2.68 -18.87 4.80
CA ASN A 225 -2.95 -20.21 4.28
C ASN A 225 -4.23 -20.77 4.87
N PRO A 226 -4.90 -21.71 4.18
CA PRO A 226 -6.12 -22.34 4.70
C PRO A 226 -5.95 -22.94 6.11
N GLY A 227 -6.84 -22.59 7.00
CA GLY A 227 -6.90 -23.17 8.36
C GLY A 227 -5.84 -22.66 9.35
N VAL A 228 -5.00 -21.69 8.97
CA VAL A 228 -3.91 -21.17 9.83
C VAL A 228 -4.04 -19.68 10.02
N ASP A 229 -4.58 -19.25 11.17
CA ASP A 229 -4.56 -17.85 11.59
C ASP A 229 -3.16 -17.49 12.12
N SER A 230 -2.45 -16.64 11.40
CA SER A 230 -1.13 -16.17 11.78
C SER A 230 -1.23 -14.84 12.53
N LYS A 231 -0.42 -14.65 13.57
CA LYS A 231 -0.33 -13.37 14.27
C LYS A 231 0.25 -12.30 13.34
N ASN A 232 -0.49 -11.23 13.10
CA ASN A 232 -0.05 -10.06 12.35
C ASN A 232 -0.76 -8.79 12.88
N PRO A 233 -0.33 -8.25 14.03
CA PRO A 233 -0.96 -7.07 14.63
C PRO A 233 -0.79 -5.81 13.78
N MET A 234 0.20 -5.80 12.88
CA MET A 234 0.53 -4.68 12.01
C MET A 234 -0.17 -4.73 10.65
N PHE A 235 -1.04 -5.73 10.41
CA PHE A 235 -1.72 -5.84 9.12
C PHE A 235 -2.53 -4.59 8.77
N ASN A 236 -3.20 -3.99 9.78
CA ASN A 236 -3.86 -2.69 9.68
C ASN A 236 -3.45 -1.81 10.86
N THR A 237 -2.97 -0.60 10.59
CA THR A 237 -2.67 0.43 11.59
C THR A 237 -3.34 1.73 11.16
N PHE A 238 -4.13 2.35 12.06
CA PHE A 238 -4.96 3.50 11.69
C PHE A 238 -4.44 4.83 12.25
N ALA A 239 -3.90 4.85 13.46
CA ALA A 239 -3.41 6.06 14.12
C ALA A 239 -2.01 5.92 14.70
N ASN A 240 -1.65 4.75 15.24
CA ASN A 240 -0.30 4.46 15.74
C ASN A 240 0.75 4.65 14.64
N TYR A 241 2.02 4.88 15.02
CA TYR A 241 3.13 5.09 14.08
C TYR A 241 2.91 6.26 13.12
N TYR A 242 2.08 7.23 13.47
CA TYR A 242 1.69 8.37 12.63
C TYR A 242 0.92 7.97 11.36
N ALA A 243 0.17 6.87 11.39
CA ALA A 243 -0.52 6.32 10.22
C ALA A 243 -1.50 7.31 9.58
N ALA A 244 -2.13 8.20 10.37
CA ALA A 244 -3.04 9.21 9.85
C ALA A 244 -2.32 10.43 9.22
N TYR A 245 -1.01 10.62 9.46
CA TYR A 245 -0.29 11.79 8.99
C TYR A 245 0.01 11.72 7.48
N PRO A 246 -0.34 12.74 6.69
CA PRO A 246 -0.11 12.75 5.24
C PRO A 246 1.34 13.18 4.92
N PHE A 247 2.30 12.27 5.08
CA PHE A 247 3.70 12.54 4.78
C PHE A 247 3.93 12.90 3.32
N TYR A 248 4.62 13.99 3.06
CA TYR A 248 5.10 14.34 1.71
C TYR A 248 6.00 13.25 1.10
N SER A 249 6.87 12.65 1.92
CA SER A 249 7.74 11.56 1.48
C SER A 249 6.98 10.35 0.94
N HIS A 250 5.85 9.99 1.55
CA HIS A 250 4.98 8.92 1.06
C HIS A 250 4.38 9.26 -0.31
N GLY A 251 3.84 10.48 -0.44
CA GLY A 251 3.29 10.93 -1.72
C GLY A 251 4.35 10.99 -2.83
N MET A 252 5.56 11.43 -2.51
CA MET A 252 6.65 11.48 -3.48
C MET A 252 7.10 10.08 -3.94
N TRP A 253 7.07 9.08 -3.05
CA TRP A 253 7.33 7.71 -3.45
C TRP A 253 6.40 7.25 -4.58
N PHE A 254 5.11 7.58 -4.52
CA PHE A 254 4.17 7.26 -5.60
C PHE A 254 4.52 7.94 -6.92
N ILE A 255 4.99 9.19 -6.91
CA ILE A 255 5.46 9.85 -8.15
C ILE A 255 6.65 9.08 -8.74
N THR A 256 7.58 8.61 -7.91
CA THR A 256 8.71 7.79 -8.41
C THR A 256 8.23 6.49 -9.05
N GLN A 257 7.17 5.86 -8.53
CA GLN A 257 6.59 4.68 -9.16
C GLN A 257 5.92 5.01 -10.50
N MET A 258 5.23 6.15 -10.59
CA MET A 258 4.63 6.60 -11.86
C MET A 258 5.69 6.79 -12.94
N TYR A 259 6.86 7.33 -12.61
CA TYR A 259 8.00 7.41 -13.52
C TYR A 259 8.61 6.05 -13.83
N ARG A 260 8.87 5.24 -12.79
CA ARG A 260 9.49 3.92 -12.94
C ARG A 260 8.73 3.03 -13.91
N TRP A 261 7.41 3.12 -13.94
CA TRP A 261 6.52 2.31 -14.79
C TRP A 261 6.00 3.05 -16.01
N GLY A 262 6.65 4.16 -16.42
CA GLY A 262 6.36 4.87 -17.67
C GLY A 262 4.99 5.57 -17.71
N GLN A 263 4.33 5.76 -16.59
CA GLN A 263 3.02 6.45 -16.54
C GLN A 263 3.18 7.98 -16.64
N LEU A 264 4.30 8.53 -16.19
CA LEU A 264 4.68 9.92 -16.39
C LEU A 264 5.71 10.01 -17.52
N THR A 265 5.40 10.81 -18.53
CA THR A 265 6.18 10.94 -19.77
C THR A 265 6.85 12.30 -19.91
N THR A 266 6.62 13.21 -18.98
CA THR A 266 7.23 14.56 -18.95
C THR A 266 7.83 14.84 -17.58
N PRO A 267 8.97 15.57 -17.50
CA PRO A 267 9.55 15.95 -16.22
C PRO A 267 8.62 16.88 -15.44
N VAL A 268 8.42 16.60 -14.14
CA VAL A 268 7.71 17.47 -13.21
C VAL A 268 8.57 17.75 -11.97
N ASP A 269 8.40 18.91 -11.36
CA ASP A 269 8.92 19.18 -10.01
C ASP A 269 8.10 18.35 -9.00
N MET A 270 8.70 17.26 -8.55
CA MET A 270 8.03 16.31 -7.63
C MET A 270 7.74 16.96 -6.28
N LYS A 271 8.63 17.82 -5.78
CA LYS A 271 8.43 18.51 -4.49
C LYS A 271 7.26 19.48 -4.58
N ALA A 272 7.25 20.37 -5.57
CA ALA A 272 6.15 21.31 -5.77
C ALA A 272 4.82 20.60 -6.00
N THR A 273 4.81 19.48 -6.73
CA THR A 273 3.62 18.68 -6.96
C THR A 273 3.07 18.11 -5.64
N ILE A 274 3.92 17.52 -4.80
CA ILE A 274 3.49 16.94 -3.53
C ILE A 274 3.01 17.99 -2.54
N GLU A 275 3.71 19.12 -2.42
CA GLU A 275 3.32 20.22 -1.53
C GLU A 275 1.99 20.86 -1.96
N LYS A 276 1.62 20.78 -3.25
CA LYS A 276 0.30 21.20 -3.74
C LYS A 276 -0.80 20.18 -3.39
N VAL A 277 -0.49 18.88 -3.43
CA VAL A 277 -1.48 17.80 -3.30
C VAL A 277 -1.71 17.40 -1.85
N TYR A 278 -0.66 17.23 -1.05
CA TYR A 278 -0.76 16.80 0.34
C TYR A 278 -0.90 18.01 1.27
N ARG A 279 -1.76 17.91 2.27
CA ARG A 279 -2.13 19.04 3.14
C ARG A 279 -1.84 18.76 4.63
N PRO A 280 -0.56 18.48 5.01
CA PRO A 280 -0.20 18.36 6.42
C PRO A 280 -0.51 19.63 7.22
N ASP A 281 -0.49 20.79 6.59
CA ASP A 281 -0.87 22.08 7.21
C ASP A 281 -2.31 22.05 7.78
N LEU A 282 -3.28 21.54 7.01
CA LEU A 282 -4.66 21.38 7.47
C LEU A 282 -4.79 20.28 8.51
N PHE A 283 -4.07 19.18 8.29
CA PHE A 283 -4.06 18.04 9.21
C PHE A 283 -3.58 18.42 10.59
N GLU A 284 -2.45 19.12 10.70
CA GLU A 284 -1.83 19.52 11.97
C GLU A 284 -2.75 20.42 12.83
N GLY A 285 -3.56 21.26 12.18
CA GLY A 285 -4.57 22.06 12.88
C GLY A 285 -5.59 21.16 13.57
N VAL A 286 -6.18 20.21 12.83
CA VAL A 286 -7.18 19.26 13.35
C VAL A 286 -6.56 18.28 14.36
N ALA A 287 -5.33 17.82 14.11
CA ALA A 287 -4.60 16.92 14.98
C ALA A 287 -4.41 17.50 16.40
N LYS A 288 -4.03 18.77 16.49
CA LYS A 288 -3.89 19.49 17.77
C LYS A 288 -5.22 19.57 18.55
N GLU A 289 -6.34 19.79 17.85
CA GLU A 289 -7.66 19.86 18.48
C GLU A 289 -8.09 18.53 19.14
N VAL A 290 -7.68 17.38 18.57
CA VAL A 290 -8.06 16.06 19.06
C VAL A 290 -6.95 15.35 19.86
N GLY A 291 -5.81 16.00 20.07
CA GLY A 291 -4.68 15.42 20.79
C GLY A 291 -3.90 14.34 20.01
N TYR A 292 -3.92 14.39 18.67
CA TYR A 292 -3.12 13.48 17.86
C TYR A 292 -1.64 13.90 17.88
N GLN A 293 -0.76 12.91 18.07
CA GLN A 293 0.68 13.15 18.11
C GLN A 293 1.23 13.42 16.70
N LEU A 294 1.95 14.52 16.55
CA LEU A 294 2.55 14.92 15.28
C LEU A 294 3.98 14.42 15.15
N PRO A 295 4.41 14.01 13.94
CA PRO A 295 5.81 13.72 13.65
C PRO A 295 6.64 15.02 13.60
N PRO A 296 7.97 14.93 13.70
CA PRO A 296 8.85 16.12 13.68
C PRO A 296 8.99 16.78 12.31
N SER A 297 8.57 16.12 11.23
CA SER A 297 8.61 16.62 9.86
C SER A 297 7.64 15.85 8.98
N ALA A 298 7.13 16.49 7.92
CA ALA A 298 6.40 15.84 6.84
C ALA A 298 7.33 15.09 5.86
N TRP A 299 8.63 15.24 6.01
CA TRP A 299 9.66 14.57 5.24
C TRP A 299 10.43 13.59 6.11
N LYS A 300 10.38 12.29 5.77
CA LYS A 300 11.14 11.22 6.42
C LYS A 300 11.75 10.29 5.38
N LYS A 301 12.68 9.44 5.82
CA LYS A 301 13.18 8.30 5.03
C LYS A 301 12.46 7.03 5.45
N ASP A 302 12.36 6.08 4.53
CA ASP A 302 11.93 4.72 4.82
C ASP A 302 13.03 3.72 4.46
N GLY A 303 13.03 2.54 5.08
CA GLY A 303 14.10 1.55 4.94
C GLY A 303 15.29 1.77 5.86
N VAL A 304 15.22 2.71 6.81
CA VAL A 304 16.35 3.08 7.70
C VAL A 304 16.22 2.52 9.11
N ASP A 305 15.10 1.95 9.49
CA ASP A 305 14.85 1.33 10.78
C ASP A 305 13.89 0.13 10.67
N GLU A 306 13.66 -0.56 11.78
CA GLU A 306 12.86 -1.79 11.81
C GLU A 306 11.36 -1.60 11.54
N TYR A 307 10.86 -0.37 11.59
CA TYR A 307 9.42 -0.05 11.44
C TYR A 307 9.01 0.33 10.02
N ASN A 308 9.98 0.52 9.13
CA ASN A 308 9.72 0.97 7.75
C ASN A 308 10.59 0.29 6.70
N LYS A 309 11.01 -0.96 6.94
CA LYS A 309 11.83 -1.74 6.02
C LYS A 309 11.10 -2.05 4.71
N PHE A 310 11.87 -2.08 3.63
CA PHE A 310 11.45 -2.68 2.38
C PHE A 310 11.96 -4.13 2.28
N ILE A 311 11.21 -4.99 1.60
CA ILE A 311 11.52 -6.42 1.41
C ILE A 311 12.89 -6.64 0.76
N ASP A 312 13.33 -5.72 -0.08
CA ASP A 312 14.61 -5.78 -0.80
C ASP A 312 15.75 -5.03 -0.08
N GLY A 313 15.49 -4.52 1.13
CA GLY A 313 16.46 -3.79 1.94
C GLY A 313 16.83 -2.40 1.42
N LYS A 314 16.10 -1.86 0.41
CA LYS A 314 16.38 -0.52 -0.12
C LYS A 314 15.97 0.57 0.87
N VAL A 315 16.64 1.71 0.74
CA VAL A 315 16.31 2.94 1.47
C VAL A 315 15.61 3.90 0.52
N TRP A 316 14.43 4.35 0.90
CA TRP A 316 13.74 5.47 0.28
C TRP A 316 14.18 6.77 0.96
N ASP A 317 14.89 7.62 0.22
CA ASP A 317 15.29 8.98 0.63
C ASP A 317 14.70 9.98 -0.36
N PRO A 318 13.78 10.88 0.05
CA PRO A 318 13.21 11.90 -0.83
C PRO A 318 14.29 12.73 -1.55
N ASN A 319 15.43 12.98 -0.90
CA ASN A 319 16.56 13.71 -1.50
C ASN A 319 17.29 12.94 -2.61
N LYS A 320 16.94 11.66 -2.81
CA LYS A 320 17.46 10.78 -3.87
C LYS A 320 16.34 10.26 -4.77
N ALA A 321 15.19 10.95 -4.83
CA ALA A 321 14.01 10.49 -5.54
C ALA A 321 14.28 10.15 -7.01
N VAL A 322 15.08 10.96 -7.71
CA VAL A 322 15.44 10.69 -9.11
C VAL A 322 16.30 9.42 -9.21
N ASP A 323 17.33 9.27 -8.37
CA ASP A 323 18.16 8.07 -8.36
C ASP A 323 17.32 6.82 -8.09
N TYR A 324 16.37 6.89 -7.14
CA TYR A 324 15.50 5.78 -6.75
C TYR A 324 14.62 5.27 -7.89
N ILE A 325 14.23 6.12 -8.86
CA ILE A 325 13.46 5.71 -10.05
C ILE A 325 14.24 4.67 -10.86
N TYR A 326 15.55 4.87 -11.03
CA TYR A 326 16.41 4.06 -11.89
C TYR A 326 17.19 2.97 -11.14
N ASP A 327 17.21 3.01 -9.82
CA ASP A 327 17.90 2.02 -8.98
C ASP A 327 17.04 0.77 -8.73
N PHE A 328 16.73 0.06 -9.81
CA PHE A 328 15.98 -1.21 -9.76
C PHE A 328 16.49 -2.16 -10.85
N LYS A 329 16.39 -3.47 -10.61
CA LYS A 329 16.76 -4.48 -11.62
C LYS A 329 15.89 -4.38 -12.88
N VAL A 330 14.63 -4.00 -12.68
CA VAL A 330 13.64 -3.81 -13.73
C VAL A 330 12.94 -2.48 -13.54
N THR A 331 12.96 -1.68 -14.57
CA THR A 331 12.32 -0.35 -14.60
C THR A 331 12.06 0.04 -16.06
N SER A 332 11.05 0.83 -16.32
CA SER A 332 10.63 1.24 -17.67
C SER A 332 10.35 2.75 -17.77
N PRO A 333 11.21 3.65 -17.24
CA PRO A 333 10.98 5.08 -17.32
C PRO A 333 11.11 5.57 -18.77
N VAL A 334 10.17 6.41 -19.18
CA VAL A 334 10.20 7.08 -20.50
C VAL A 334 11.04 8.35 -20.45
N VAL A 335 11.05 9.04 -19.31
CA VAL A 335 11.82 10.29 -19.11
C VAL A 335 13.26 9.95 -18.76
N SER A 336 14.22 10.69 -19.28
CA SER A 336 15.63 10.48 -18.92
C SER A 336 15.94 10.93 -17.49
N LYS A 337 16.94 10.30 -16.87
CA LYS A 337 17.43 10.69 -15.54
C LYS A 337 17.91 12.13 -15.53
N GLU A 338 18.60 12.54 -16.59
CA GLU A 338 19.14 13.89 -16.74
C GLU A 338 18.03 14.95 -16.75
N ASP A 339 16.94 14.73 -17.50
CA ASP A 339 15.83 15.68 -17.56
C ASP A 339 15.08 15.78 -16.24
N LEU A 340 14.92 14.66 -15.52
CA LEU A 340 14.37 14.69 -14.17
C LEU A 340 15.25 15.45 -13.19
N MET A 341 16.58 15.31 -13.26
CA MET A 341 17.50 16.01 -12.39
C MET A 341 17.50 17.54 -12.63
N LYS A 342 17.24 18.01 -13.86
CA LYS A 342 17.14 19.44 -14.18
C LYS A 342 16.04 20.13 -13.38
N VAL A 343 14.91 19.47 -13.16
CA VAL A 343 13.74 20.04 -12.48
C VAL A 343 13.63 19.61 -11.00
N ASN A 344 14.42 18.62 -10.56
CA ASN A 344 14.39 18.08 -9.21
C ASN A 344 15.74 18.23 -8.50
N ASN A 345 16.25 19.47 -8.43
CA ASN A 345 17.52 19.83 -7.80
C ASN A 345 17.39 20.37 -6.36
N TRP A 346 16.19 20.31 -5.80
CA TRP A 346 15.86 20.71 -4.45
C TRP A 346 16.38 19.72 -3.39
N LYS A 347 16.41 20.17 -2.14
CA LYS A 347 16.66 19.33 -0.94
C LYS A 347 15.58 19.59 0.09
N VAL A 348 15.26 18.58 0.89
CA VAL A 348 14.33 18.66 2.00
C VAL A 348 14.99 18.20 3.30
N ASP A 349 14.58 18.80 4.43
CA ASP A 349 15.06 18.40 5.75
C ASP A 349 14.26 17.19 6.24
N THR A 350 14.86 16.01 6.15
CA THR A 350 14.24 14.76 6.59
C THR A 350 14.52 14.53 8.07
N LYS A 351 13.45 14.25 8.85
CA LYS A 351 13.57 13.88 10.27
C LYS A 351 12.81 12.58 10.52
N GLN A 352 13.48 11.64 11.16
CA GLN A 352 12.84 10.37 11.53
C GLN A 352 11.96 10.56 12.75
N PRO A 353 10.71 10.10 12.70
CA PRO A 353 9.84 10.09 13.87
C PRO A 353 10.26 8.98 14.85
N SER A 354 9.95 9.18 16.12
CA SER A 354 10.01 8.12 17.12
C SER A 354 8.74 7.28 16.99
N TYR A 355 8.86 6.06 16.48
CA TYR A 355 7.71 5.19 16.28
C TYR A 355 7.18 4.64 17.61
N VAL A 356 6.01 5.10 17.99
CA VAL A 356 5.32 4.77 19.25
C VAL A 356 3.85 4.45 19.00
N CYS A 357 3.23 3.78 19.96
CA CYS A 357 1.80 3.47 19.95
C CYS A 357 1.08 4.25 21.07
N PRO A 358 0.85 5.55 20.88
CA PRO A 358 0.30 6.40 21.95
C PRO A 358 -1.19 6.16 22.19
N TYR A 359 -1.89 5.54 21.25
CA TYR A 359 -3.35 5.37 21.33
C TYR A 359 -3.73 4.04 21.97
N GLY A 360 -2.98 2.97 21.75
CA GLY A 360 -3.26 1.67 22.35
C GLY A 360 -2.57 0.51 21.64
N PRO A 361 -2.86 -0.73 22.03
CA PRO A 361 -2.19 -1.92 21.56
C PRO A 361 -2.64 -2.42 20.17
N ALA A 362 -3.79 -2.00 19.69
CA ALA A 362 -4.27 -2.45 18.38
C ALA A 362 -3.47 -1.76 17.28
N GLY A 363 -3.04 -2.52 16.27
CA GLY A 363 -2.12 -2.01 15.23
C GLY A 363 -0.73 -1.64 15.76
N CYS A 364 -0.27 -2.25 16.85
CA CYS A 364 1.04 -2.06 17.45
C CYS A 364 1.87 -3.35 17.38
N ALA A 365 3.13 -3.25 16.97
CA ALA A 365 4.01 -4.41 16.83
C ALA A 365 4.31 -5.09 18.17
N ASP A 366 4.51 -4.30 19.23
CA ASP A 366 4.86 -4.78 20.55
C ASP A 366 4.21 -3.89 21.62
N PRO A 367 3.46 -4.47 22.58
CA PRO A 367 2.82 -3.73 23.67
C PRO A 367 3.76 -2.84 24.51
N LYS A 368 5.07 -3.12 24.52
CA LYS A 368 6.06 -2.26 25.22
C LYS A 368 6.15 -0.84 24.64
N TYR A 369 5.73 -0.64 23.36
CA TYR A 369 5.71 0.67 22.72
C TYR A 369 4.42 1.45 22.99
N VAL A 370 3.45 0.83 23.66
CA VAL A 370 2.26 1.55 24.12
C VAL A 370 2.69 2.50 25.24
N THR A 371 2.70 3.80 24.94
CA THR A 371 2.96 4.80 25.96
C THR A 371 1.78 4.84 26.91
N LYS A 372 2.03 4.59 28.21
CA LYS A 372 0.98 4.78 29.22
C LYS A 372 0.59 6.25 29.20
N LYS A 373 -0.71 6.51 29.03
CA LYS A 373 -1.29 7.84 29.18
C LYS A 373 -1.12 8.35 30.61
#